data_29fa2f7de52013f9076379b6ddf314a6
#
_entry.id   29fa2f7de52013f9076379b6ddf314a6
#
_cell.length_a   1.000
_cell.length_b   1.000
_cell.length_c   1.000
_cell.angle_alpha   90.00
_cell.angle_beta   90.00
_cell.angle_gamma   90.00
#
_symmetry.space_group_name_H-M   'P 1'
#
loop_
_entity.id
_entity.type
_entity.pdbx_description
1 polymer ?
#
loop_
_entity_poly.entity_id
_entity_poly.type
_entity_poly.pdbx_seq_one_letter_code
_entity_poly.pdbx_strand_id
1 'polypeptide(L)'
;MSTGPHKNKFNPTTFNDFFESPNPLQAQIARVIARHPNGLTALEIADLAGGSITAAKATLALMKWVRGVYIQKWTQKGTSMSATYVRGDKADATKPATRREVQEAKRRAVDPSQIAAIETQLTQEAKHMRALAHALVPKRNATQQHQVNRQYLNWISGGVFG
;
A
#
# COMPACT_ATOMS: atom_id res chain seq x y z
N MET A 1 -2.70 47.76 -9.03
CA MET A 1 -2.39 46.60 -8.18
C MET A 1 -3.72 45.96 -7.76
N SER A 2 -4.07 44.84 -8.39
CA SER A 2 -5.33 44.12 -8.11
C SER A 2 -5.09 43.07 -7.04
N THR A 3 -5.52 43.35 -5.82
CA THR A 3 -5.61 42.34 -4.74
C THR A 3 -6.77 41.43 -5.07
N GLY A 4 -6.49 40.29 -5.69
CA GLY A 4 -7.48 39.25 -5.91
C GLY A 4 -8.12 38.82 -4.58
N PRO A 5 -9.41 38.46 -4.58
CA PRO A 5 -10.10 38.07 -3.36
C PRO A 5 -9.38 36.88 -2.75
N HIS A 6 -8.90 37.02 -1.51
CA HIS A 6 -8.43 35.91 -0.70
C HIS A 6 -9.56 34.90 -0.60
N LYS A 7 -9.48 33.81 -1.32
CA LYS A 7 -10.40 32.67 -1.17
C LYS A 7 -10.21 32.17 0.26
N ASN A 8 -11.10 32.57 1.16
CA ASN A 8 -11.16 32.02 2.52
C ASN A 8 -11.26 30.48 2.35
N LYS A 9 -10.18 29.79 2.64
CA LYS A 9 -10.18 28.33 2.64
C LYS A 9 -11.09 27.90 3.78
N PHE A 10 -12.21 27.28 3.43
CA PHE A 10 -13.09 26.65 4.41
C PHE A 10 -12.27 25.60 5.17
N ASN A 11 -12.14 25.81 6.47
CA ASN A 11 -11.38 24.95 7.38
C ASN A 11 -12.28 24.51 8.54
N PRO A 12 -13.12 23.49 8.34
CA PRO A 12 -14.03 23.03 9.37
C PRO A 12 -13.24 22.39 10.52
N THR A 13 -13.68 22.65 11.74
CA THR A 13 -13.12 22.06 12.97
C THR A 13 -14.10 21.09 13.61
N THR A 14 -15.39 21.23 13.32
CA THR A 14 -16.46 20.39 13.84
C THR A 14 -17.41 19.95 12.71
N PHE A 15 -18.25 18.96 13.00
CA PHE A 15 -19.30 18.55 12.07
C PHE A 15 -20.29 19.68 11.78
N ASN A 16 -20.57 20.53 12.77
CA ASN A 16 -21.55 21.59 12.62
C ASN A 16 -21.11 22.67 11.62
N ASP A 17 -19.82 22.90 11.47
CA ASP A 17 -19.27 23.87 10.51
C ASP A 17 -19.67 23.54 9.07
N PHE A 18 -19.94 22.27 8.77
CA PHE A 18 -20.37 21.86 7.43
C PHE A 18 -21.76 22.37 7.05
N PHE A 19 -22.64 22.67 8.02
CA PHE A 19 -23.95 23.27 7.70
C PHE A 19 -23.84 24.67 7.12
N GLU A 20 -22.75 25.37 7.46
CA GLU A 20 -22.43 26.73 7.01
C GLU A 20 -21.35 26.75 5.93
N SER A 21 -21.03 25.59 5.38
CA SER A 21 -20.01 25.48 4.33
C SER A 21 -20.37 26.37 3.13
N PRO A 22 -19.40 27.12 2.58
CA PRO A 22 -19.59 27.86 1.33
C PRO A 22 -19.84 26.96 0.12
N ASN A 23 -19.56 25.67 0.26
CA ASN A 23 -19.89 24.66 -0.73
C ASN A 23 -21.28 24.07 -0.43
N PRO A 24 -22.31 24.38 -1.25
CA PRO A 24 -23.68 23.96 -0.99
C PRO A 24 -23.82 22.42 -0.94
N LEU A 25 -23.03 21.69 -1.70
CA LEU A 25 -23.05 20.23 -1.65
C LEU A 25 -22.56 19.68 -0.31
N GLN A 26 -21.52 20.27 0.29
CA GLN A 26 -21.04 19.87 1.62
C GLN A 26 -22.09 20.13 2.69
N ALA A 27 -22.75 21.28 2.64
CA ALA A 27 -23.84 21.60 3.55
C ALA A 27 -25.02 20.64 3.39
N GLN A 28 -25.37 20.29 2.15
CA GLN A 28 -26.43 19.33 1.88
C GLN A 28 -26.07 17.92 2.39
N ILE A 29 -24.85 17.46 2.17
CA ILE A 29 -24.36 16.17 2.70
C ILE A 29 -24.45 16.14 4.23
N ALA A 30 -24.05 17.21 4.91
CA ALA A 30 -24.18 17.31 6.37
C ALA A 30 -25.63 17.19 6.84
N ARG A 31 -26.57 17.86 6.15
CA ARG A 31 -28.00 17.77 6.44
C ARG A 31 -28.56 16.38 6.21
N VAL A 32 -28.14 15.70 5.11
CA VAL A 32 -28.55 14.32 4.81
C VAL A 32 -28.11 13.39 5.92
N ILE A 33 -26.84 13.45 6.33
CA ILE A 33 -26.31 12.59 7.40
C ILE A 33 -27.02 12.86 8.72
N ALA A 34 -27.25 14.12 9.08
CA ALA A 34 -27.92 14.47 10.31
C ALA A 34 -29.36 13.94 10.41
N ARG A 35 -30.05 13.80 9.28
CA ARG A 35 -31.45 13.28 9.20
C ARG A 35 -31.52 11.75 9.23
N HIS A 36 -30.41 11.04 9.03
CA HIS A 36 -30.38 9.59 8.92
C HIS A 36 -29.50 8.95 10.01
N PRO A 37 -29.98 8.87 11.25
CA PRO A 37 -29.20 8.36 12.38
C PRO A 37 -28.82 6.87 12.23
N ASN A 38 -29.55 6.11 11.41
CA ASN A 38 -29.25 4.73 11.09
C ASN A 38 -28.08 4.53 10.12
N GLY A 39 -27.59 5.65 9.58
CA GLY A 39 -26.47 5.67 8.65
C GLY A 39 -26.86 5.42 7.19
N LEU A 40 -26.01 5.92 6.30
CA LEU A 40 -26.16 5.81 4.86
C LEU A 40 -24.81 5.41 4.23
N THR A 41 -24.87 4.78 3.08
CA THR A 41 -23.68 4.55 2.23
C THR A 41 -23.31 5.83 1.46
N ALA A 42 -22.07 5.91 0.99
CA ALA A 42 -21.63 7.06 0.20
C ALA A 42 -22.44 7.26 -1.08
N LEU A 43 -22.99 6.19 -1.66
CA LEU A 43 -23.87 6.25 -2.83
C LEU A 43 -25.21 6.90 -2.45
N GLU A 44 -25.88 6.39 -1.41
CA GLU A 44 -27.15 6.92 -0.94
C GLU A 44 -27.02 8.40 -0.51
N ILE A 45 -25.91 8.78 0.12
CA ILE A 45 -25.60 10.17 0.48
C ILE A 45 -25.48 11.03 -0.78
N ALA A 46 -24.77 10.54 -1.81
CA ALA A 46 -24.62 11.27 -3.07
C ALA A 46 -25.95 11.48 -3.76
N ASP A 47 -26.78 10.45 -3.82
CA ASP A 47 -28.12 10.50 -4.46
C ASP A 47 -29.04 11.48 -3.73
N LEU A 48 -29.09 11.42 -2.40
CA LEU A 48 -29.93 12.32 -1.57
C LEU A 48 -29.43 13.77 -1.55
N ALA A 49 -28.13 13.97 -1.70
CA ALA A 49 -27.53 15.31 -1.75
C ALA A 49 -27.50 15.91 -3.15
N GLY A 50 -27.86 15.15 -4.18
CA GLY A 50 -27.82 15.60 -5.58
C GLY A 50 -26.40 15.80 -6.11
N GLY A 51 -25.43 15.01 -5.64
CA GLY A 51 -24.04 15.13 -6.01
C GLY A 51 -23.43 13.84 -6.57
N SER A 52 -22.15 13.91 -6.96
CA SER A 52 -21.42 12.72 -7.38
C SER A 52 -20.90 11.92 -6.17
N ILE A 53 -20.78 10.60 -6.33
CA ILE A 53 -20.21 9.72 -5.29
C ILE A 53 -18.78 10.11 -4.90
N THR A 54 -18.00 10.65 -5.86
CA THR A 54 -16.64 11.13 -5.61
C THR A 54 -16.63 12.35 -4.70
N ALA A 55 -17.51 13.31 -4.95
CA ALA A 55 -17.67 14.50 -4.11
C ALA A 55 -18.20 14.13 -2.71
N ALA A 56 -19.15 13.20 -2.64
CA ALA A 56 -19.64 12.68 -1.35
C ALA A 56 -18.51 12.03 -0.54
N LYS A 57 -17.71 11.16 -1.15
CA LYS A 57 -16.55 10.52 -0.49
C LYS A 57 -15.52 11.54 -0.02
N ALA A 58 -15.20 12.56 -0.82
CA ALA A 58 -14.28 13.62 -0.42
C ALA A 58 -14.80 14.40 0.79
N THR A 59 -16.07 14.76 0.80
CA THR A 59 -16.73 15.45 1.93
C THR A 59 -16.76 14.56 3.18
N LEU A 60 -17.10 13.27 3.04
CA LEU A 60 -17.08 12.31 4.13
C LEU A 60 -15.68 12.14 4.73
N ALA A 61 -14.63 12.17 3.91
CA ALA A 61 -13.25 12.13 4.39
C ALA A 61 -12.92 13.35 5.28
N LEU A 62 -13.36 14.55 4.88
CA LEU A 62 -13.21 15.76 5.69
C LEU A 62 -14.00 15.67 7.00
N MET A 63 -15.27 15.21 6.94
CA MET A 63 -16.11 15.03 8.13
C MET A 63 -15.53 13.99 9.10
N LYS A 64 -14.91 12.95 8.61
CA LYS A 64 -14.16 11.97 9.42
C LYS A 64 -12.93 12.59 10.08
N TRP A 65 -12.20 13.43 9.34
CA TRP A 65 -11.02 14.10 9.88
C TRP A 65 -11.36 14.98 11.09
N VAL A 66 -12.51 15.67 11.09
CA VAL A 66 -13.01 16.45 12.24
C VAL A 66 -13.78 15.57 13.24
N ARG A 67 -13.73 14.24 13.13
CA ARG A 67 -14.43 13.28 13.99
C ARG A 67 -15.94 13.50 14.08
N GLY A 68 -16.53 14.05 13.03
CA GLY A 68 -17.97 14.31 12.96
C GLY A 68 -18.78 13.16 12.42
N VAL A 69 -18.12 12.20 11.75
CA VAL A 69 -18.71 11.01 11.12
C VAL A 69 -17.79 9.82 11.29
N TYR A 70 -18.37 8.66 11.54
CA TYR A 70 -17.63 7.40 11.63
C TYR A 70 -18.26 6.30 10.75
N ILE A 71 -17.52 5.25 10.46
CA ILE A 71 -18.04 4.08 9.74
C ILE A 71 -18.62 3.12 10.77
N GLN A 72 -19.95 2.95 10.74
CA GLN A 72 -20.65 2.05 11.66
C GLN A 72 -20.48 0.59 11.27
N LYS A 73 -20.56 0.29 9.98
CA LYS A 73 -20.46 -1.09 9.46
C LYS A 73 -19.97 -1.12 8.01
N TRP A 74 -19.46 -2.27 7.63
CA TRP A 74 -19.14 -2.60 6.25
C TRP A 74 -20.11 -3.65 5.75
N THR A 75 -20.65 -3.44 4.55
CA THR A 75 -21.57 -4.39 3.89
C THR A 75 -20.96 -4.82 2.56
N GLN A 76 -20.91 -6.12 2.34
CA GLN A 76 -20.45 -6.66 1.06
C GLN A 76 -21.61 -6.66 0.07
N LYS A 77 -21.41 -6.06 -1.11
CA LYS A 77 -22.32 -6.13 -2.26
C LYS A 77 -21.56 -6.74 -3.44
N GLY A 78 -21.78 -8.03 -3.69
CA GLY A 78 -21.02 -8.78 -4.69
C GLY A 78 -19.53 -8.82 -4.32
N THR A 79 -18.66 -8.30 -5.22
CA THR A 79 -17.20 -8.25 -5.01
C THR A 79 -16.74 -6.96 -4.30
N SER A 80 -17.62 -5.97 -4.14
CA SER A 80 -17.27 -4.67 -3.56
C SER A 80 -17.74 -4.53 -2.11
N MET A 81 -17.00 -3.74 -1.32
CA MET A 81 -17.33 -3.40 0.05
C MET A 81 -17.89 -1.98 0.12
N SER A 82 -19.01 -1.81 0.80
CA SER A 82 -19.66 -0.53 1.02
C SER A 82 -19.64 -0.18 2.51
N ALA A 83 -19.19 1.04 2.85
CA ALA A 83 -19.21 1.56 4.22
C ALA A 83 -20.52 2.28 4.48
N THR A 84 -21.10 2.09 5.69
CA THR A 84 -22.24 2.87 6.21
C THR A 84 -21.71 3.93 7.16
N TYR A 85 -22.00 5.19 6.87
CA TYR A 85 -21.54 6.36 7.62
C TYR A 85 -22.64 6.87 8.54
N VAL A 86 -22.25 7.19 9.78
CA VAL A 86 -23.14 7.72 10.82
C VAL A 86 -22.51 8.94 11.44
N ARG A 87 -23.32 9.92 11.85
CA ARG A 87 -22.86 11.08 12.61
C ARG A 87 -22.38 10.66 14.00
N GLY A 88 -21.24 11.14 14.42
CA GLY A 88 -20.68 10.91 15.75
C GLY A 88 -19.18 10.76 15.77
N ASP A 89 -18.63 10.71 16.98
CA ASP A 89 -17.20 10.54 17.25
C ASP A 89 -16.95 9.15 17.85
N LYS A 90 -17.19 8.11 17.07
CA LYS A 90 -16.88 6.73 17.44
C LYS A 90 -15.75 6.19 16.56
N ALA A 91 -15.07 5.16 17.05
CA ALA A 91 -14.10 4.44 16.23
C ALA A 91 -14.79 3.80 15.01
N ASP A 92 -14.13 3.86 13.87
CA ASP A 92 -14.60 3.19 12.65
C ASP A 92 -14.66 1.69 12.84
N ALA A 93 -15.69 1.06 12.29
CA ALA A 93 -15.74 -0.39 12.18
C ALA A 93 -14.57 -0.91 11.35
N THR A 94 -13.92 -1.96 11.82
CA THR A 94 -12.82 -2.61 11.11
C THR A 94 -13.30 -3.13 9.75
N LYS A 95 -12.62 -2.73 8.69
CA LYS A 95 -12.92 -3.23 7.35
C LYS A 95 -12.57 -4.72 7.28
N PRO A 96 -13.50 -5.61 6.93
CA PRO A 96 -13.19 -7.01 6.73
C PRO A 96 -12.17 -7.19 5.61
N ALA A 97 -11.23 -8.11 5.78
CA ALA A 97 -10.28 -8.44 4.74
C ALA A 97 -11.00 -8.98 3.50
N THR A 98 -10.63 -8.50 2.34
CA THR A 98 -11.18 -8.99 1.08
C THR A 98 -10.66 -10.40 0.81
N ARG A 99 -11.41 -11.19 0.02
CA ARG A 99 -10.98 -12.55 -0.37
C ARG A 99 -9.57 -12.55 -0.98
N ARG A 100 -9.24 -11.50 -1.74
CA ARG A 100 -7.90 -11.34 -2.33
C ARG A 100 -6.83 -11.12 -1.26
N GLU A 101 -7.06 -10.24 -0.28
CA GLU A 101 -6.14 -9.97 0.82
C GLU A 101 -5.91 -11.22 1.68
N VAL A 102 -6.98 -11.98 1.96
CA VAL A 102 -6.88 -13.26 2.69
C VAL A 102 -6.07 -14.30 1.89
N GLN A 103 -6.27 -14.39 0.57
CA GLN A 103 -5.50 -15.30 -0.27
C GLN A 103 -4.04 -14.87 -0.37
N GLU A 104 -3.77 -13.58 -0.47
CA GLU A 104 -2.42 -13.04 -0.52
C GLU A 104 -1.69 -13.22 0.82
N ALA A 105 -2.38 -13.01 1.95
CA ALA A 105 -1.85 -13.32 3.27
C ALA A 105 -1.50 -14.81 3.41
N LYS A 106 -2.37 -15.72 2.90
CA LYS A 106 -2.08 -17.16 2.87
C LYS A 106 -0.88 -17.51 1.99
N ARG A 107 -0.70 -16.85 0.86
CA ARG A 107 0.48 -17.05 -0.02
C ARG A 107 1.77 -16.53 0.62
N ARG A 108 1.69 -15.45 1.41
CA ARG A 108 2.84 -14.89 2.15
C ARG A 108 3.20 -15.68 3.39
N ALA A 109 2.21 -16.34 4.00
CA ALA A 109 2.42 -17.28 5.10
C ALA A 109 2.93 -18.62 4.55
N VAL A 110 4.06 -18.60 3.80
CA VAL A 110 4.81 -19.82 3.47
C VAL A 110 5.30 -20.36 4.79
N ASP A 111 5.00 -21.64 5.03
CA ASP A 111 5.39 -22.34 6.25
C ASP A 111 6.91 -22.22 6.46
N PRO A 112 7.38 -21.70 7.61
CA PRO A 112 8.80 -21.56 7.90
C PRO A 112 9.59 -22.86 7.72
N SER A 113 8.95 -24.01 7.93
CA SER A 113 9.55 -25.33 7.71
C SER A 113 9.85 -25.59 6.23
N GLN A 114 9.02 -25.09 5.32
CA GLN A 114 9.25 -25.21 3.87
C GLN A 114 10.38 -24.30 3.41
N ILE A 115 10.50 -23.10 3.97
CA ILE A 115 11.61 -22.19 3.68
C ILE A 115 12.93 -22.82 4.11
N ALA A 116 13.00 -23.36 5.32
CA ALA A 116 14.20 -24.04 5.83
C ALA A 116 14.57 -25.26 4.98
N ALA A 117 13.60 -26.03 4.50
CA ALA A 117 13.85 -27.18 3.61
C ALA A 117 14.42 -26.72 2.27
N ILE A 118 13.88 -25.68 1.66
CA ILE A 118 14.35 -25.11 0.38
C ILE A 118 15.78 -24.56 0.55
N GLU A 119 16.05 -23.82 1.63
CA GLU A 119 17.40 -23.29 1.92
C GLU A 119 18.43 -24.42 2.09
N THR A 120 18.02 -25.50 2.76
CA THR A 120 18.88 -26.68 2.93
C THR A 120 19.19 -27.33 1.59
N GLN A 121 18.18 -27.52 0.72
CA GLN A 121 18.38 -28.06 -0.62
C GLN A 121 19.30 -27.18 -1.47
N LEU A 122 19.06 -25.89 -1.52
CA LEU A 122 19.90 -24.95 -2.28
C LEU A 122 21.35 -24.95 -1.78
N THR A 123 21.55 -25.09 -0.47
CA THR A 123 22.91 -25.19 0.12
C THR A 123 23.60 -26.48 -0.27
N GLN A 124 22.89 -27.61 -0.33
CA GLN A 124 23.44 -28.91 -0.77
C GLN A 124 23.78 -28.90 -2.27
N GLU A 125 22.90 -28.35 -3.11
CA GLU A 125 23.15 -28.19 -4.54
C GLU A 125 24.36 -27.30 -4.81
N ALA A 126 24.48 -26.17 -4.11
CA ALA A 126 25.62 -25.28 -4.22
C ALA A 126 26.95 -25.96 -3.81
N LYS A 127 26.93 -26.80 -2.75
CA LYS A 127 28.10 -27.63 -2.37
C LYS A 127 28.44 -28.63 -3.42
N HIS A 128 27.44 -29.32 -3.99
CA HIS A 128 27.63 -30.30 -5.06
C HIS A 128 28.23 -29.65 -6.32
N MET A 129 27.67 -28.51 -6.75
CA MET A 129 28.20 -27.77 -7.90
C MET A 129 29.65 -27.29 -7.68
N ARG A 130 29.99 -26.83 -6.46
CA ARG A 130 31.39 -26.48 -6.14
C ARG A 130 32.31 -27.70 -6.22
N ALA A 131 31.88 -28.83 -5.69
CA ALA A 131 32.68 -30.09 -5.78
C ALA A 131 32.91 -30.52 -7.23
N LEU A 132 31.90 -30.46 -8.09
CA LEU A 132 32.01 -30.72 -9.52
C LEU A 132 32.95 -29.72 -10.21
N ALA A 133 32.83 -28.44 -9.91
CA ALA A 133 33.74 -27.44 -10.46
C ALA A 133 35.20 -27.70 -10.06
N HIS A 134 35.45 -28.08 -8.80
CA HIS A 134 36.80 -28.48 -8.36
C HIS A 134 37.32 -29.76 -9.03
N ALA A 135 36.41 -30.70 -9.30
CA ALA A 135 36.80 -31.95 -9.99
C ALA A 135 37.11 -31.71 -11.48
N LEU A 136 36.44 -30.75 -12.12
CA LEU A 136 36.62 -30.40 -13.53
C LEU A 136 37.80 -29.45 -13.78
N VAL A 137 38.30 -28.76 -12.77
CA VAL A 137 39.49 -27.91 -12.90
C VAL A 137 40.71 -28.83 -12.98
N PRO A 138 41.44 -28.90 -14.12
CA PRO A 138 42.64 -29.70 -14.22
C PRO A 138 43.66 -29.24 -13.17
N LYS A 139 44.18 -30.18 -12.40
CA LYS A 139 45.25 -29.89 -11.40
C LYS A 139 46.45 -29.36 -12.17
N ARG A 140 46.60 -28.03 -12.23
CA ARG A 140 47.78 -27.41 -12.83
C ARG A 140 48.97 -27.69 -11.95
N ASN A 141 50.07 -28.17 -12.56
CA ASN A 141 51.32 -28.32 -11.84
C ASN A 141 51.84 -26.96 -11.38
N ALA A 142 52.59 -26.91 -10.27
CA ALA A 142 53.10 -25.67 -9.68
C ALA A 142 53.79 -24.76 -10.69
N THR A 143 54.47 -25.32 -11.67
CA THR A 143 55.10 -24.57 -12.76
C THR A 143 54.11 -23.86 -13.67
N GLN A 144 52.99 -24.51 -14.02
CA GLN A 144 51.92 -23.90 -14.82
C GLN A 144 51.18 -22.77 -14.06
N GLN A 145 51.00 -22.97 -12.79
CA GLN A 145 50.40 -21.92 -11.92
C GLN A 145 51.31 -20.69 -11.88
N HIS A 146 52.62 -20.89 -11.79
CA HIS A 146 53.59 -19.79 -11.76
C HIS A 146 53.61 -19.02 -13.09
N GLN A 147 53.49 -19.68 -14.22
CA GLN A 147 53.42 -19.07 -15.53
C GLN A 147 52.15 -18.21 -15.71
N VAL A 148 51.00 -18.74 -15.29
CA VAL A 148 49.72 -17.98 -15.36
C VAL A 148 49.77 -16.76 -14.47
N ASN A 149 50.27 -16.90 -13.25
CA ASN A 149 50.43 -15.76 -12.35
C ASN A 149 51.39 -14.70 -12.90
N ARG A 150 52.46 -15.09 -13.56
CA ARG A 150 53.40 -14.16 -14.18
C ARG A 150 52.79 -13.41 -15.38
N GLN A 151 52.00 -14.09 -16.18
CA GLN A 151 51.25 -13.47 -17.28
C GLN A 151 50.20 -12.49 -16.77
N TYR A 152 49.49 -12.83 -15.69
CA TYR A 152 48.48 -11.99 -15.09
C TYR A 152 49.10 -10.75 -14.45
N LEU A 153 50.21 -10.87 -13.76
CA LEU A 153 50.94 -9.73 -13.21
C LEU A 153 51.49 -8.81 -14.28
N ASN A 154 51.99 -9.36 -15.38
CA ASN A 154 52.46 -8.55 -16.50
C ASN A 154 51.32 -7.79 -17.20
N TRP A 155 50.13 -8.39 -17.24
CA TRP A 155 48.93 -7.75 -17.80
C TRP A 155 48.43 -6.61 -16.90
N ILE A 156 48.41 -6.79 -15.57
CA ILE A 156 47.98 -5.77 -14.61
C ILE A 156 48.99 -4.64 -14.50
N SER A 157 50.28 -4.93 -14.58
CA SER A 157 51.33 -3.93 -14.46
C SER A 157 51.47 -3.02 -15.68
N GLY A 158 50.64 -3.23 -16.72
CA GLY A 158 50.63 -2.34 -17.91
C GLY A 158 51.99 -2.34 -18.58
N GLY A 159 52.66 -3.47 -18.67
CA GLY A 159 54.00 -3.58 -19.22
C GLY A 159 54.09 -2.91 -20.60
N VAL A 160 54.67 -1.73 -20.60
CA VAL A 160 55.08 -1.04 -21.80
C VAL A 160 56.24 -1.81 -22.35
N PHE A 161 56.00 -2.38 -23.50
CA PHE A 161 57.01 -3.17 -24.23
C PHE A 161 57.82 -2.22 -25.08
N GLY A 162 59.08 -2.17 -24.81
CA GLY A 162 60.06 -1.73 -25.81
C GLY A 162 60.24 -2.81 -26.87
#